data_da6083f763bbc7b5550703c7d84b27d4
#
_entry.id   da6083f763bbc7b5550703c7d84b27d4
#
_cell.length_a   1.000
_cell.length_b   1.000
_cell.length_c   1.000
_cell.angle_alpha   90.00
_cell.angle_beta   90.00
_cell.angle_gamma   90.00
#
_symmetry.space_group_name_H-M   'P 1'
#
loop_
_entity.id
_entity.type
_entity.pdbx_description
1 polymer ?
#
loop_
_entity_poly.entity_id
_entity_poly.type
_entity_poly.pdbx_seq_one_letter_code
_entity_poly.pdbx_strand_id
1 'polypeptide(L)'
;MKASPQTQLRLLELADLDAELGRLDHRRRGLPEVTELSRLEVRAGELKDALIVTVTELGDLSREQGRAERDVDQVRTRIERDRARLDAGQVSAARELASLQSEIENLHRRQGDLEEVVLELMERRETLDSQQDELTTEQDNLGGQMAEVAARRDAAFAEIDEQTAKASDQRASVASEVPADLLALFDQIR
;
A
#
# COMPACT_ATOMS: atom_id res chain seq x y z
N MET A 1 -42.95 47.18 -2.68
CA MET A 1 -43.71 46.02 -2.16
C MET A 1 -43.74 46.09 -0.65
N LYS A 2 -44.91 45.83 -0.02
CA LYS A 2 -45.00 45.70 1.44
C LYS A 2 -45.47 44.28 1.74
N ALA A 3 -44.59 43.48 2.35
CA ALA A 3 -44.93 42.14 2.81
C ALA A 3 -45.75 42.23 4.11
N SER A 4 -46.78 41.36 4.24
CA SER A 4 -47.52 41.21 5.50
C SER A 4 -46.60 40.74 6.63
N PRO A 5 -46.91 41.00 7.90
CA PRO A 5 -46.11 40.45 9.02
C PRO A 5 -45.94 38.95 8.98
N GLN A 6 -46.98 38.18 8.54
CA GLN A 6 -46.91 36.73 8.37
C GLN A 6 -45.94 36.33 7.26
N THR A 7 -45.97 37.02 6.11
CA THR A 7 -45.06 36.76 5.00
C THR A 7 -43.61 37.07 5.40
N GLN A 8 -43.39 38.10 6.20
CA GLN A 8 -42.04 38.43 6.72
C GLN A 8 -41.50 37.34 7.63
N LEU A 9 -42.36 36.74 8.48
CA LEU A 9 -41.96 35.59 9.31
C LEU A 9 -41.59 34.39 8.46
N ARG A 10 -42.35 34.08 7.38
CA ARG A 10 -42.03 32.98 6.45
C ARG A 10 -40.69 33.22 5.71
N LEU A 11 -40.40 34.44 5.33
CA LEU A 11 -39.09 34.78 4.73
C LEU A 11 -37.93 34.60 5.71
N LEU A 12 -38.14 34.88 7.01
CA LEU A 12 -37.13 34.59 8.03
C LEU A 12 -36.92 33.07 8.22
N GLU A 13 -38.01 32.30 8.27
CA GLU A 13 -37.91 30.84 8.32
C GLU A 13 -37.15 30.28 7.10
N LEU A 14 -37.40 30.80 5.89
CA LEU A 14 -36.64 30.43 4.69
C LEU A 14 -35.15 30.74 4.84
N ALA A 15 -34.82 31.93 5.38
CA ALA A 15 -33.41 32.31 5.60
C ALA A 15 -32.72 31.39 6.61
N ASP A 16 -33.43 30.99 7.67
CA ASP A 16 -32.89 30.03 8.66
C ASP A 16 -32.66 28.65 8.06
N LEU A 17 -33.60 28.15 7.25
CA LEU A 17 -33.48 26.88 6.54
C LEU A 17 -32.35 26.91 5.49
N ASP A 18 -32.21 28.00 4.77
CA ASP A 18 -31.10 28.19 3.82
C ASP A 18 -29.73 28.24 4.54
N ALA A 19 -29.68 28.87 5.69
CA ALA A 19 -28.47 28.89 6.53
C ALA A 19 -28.16 27.49 7.08
N GLU A 20 -29.16 26.68 7.42
CA GLU A 20 -29.01 25.30 7.84
C GLU A 20 -28.46 24.43 6.71
N LEU A 21 -29.06 24.51 5.52
CA LEU A 21 -28.57 23.81 4.33
C LEU A 21 -27.13 24.17 4.01
N GLY A 22 -26.78 25.46 4.12
CA GLY A 22 -25.41 25.92 3.95
C GLY A 22 -24.43 25.34 4.98
N ARG A 23 -24.87 25.22 6.26
CA ARG A 23 -24.05 24.58 7.31
C ARG A 23 -23.85 23.08 7.05
N LEU A 24 -24.91 22.38 6.61
CA LEU A 24 -24.84 20.94 6.28
C LEU A 24 -23.88 20.68 5.10
N ASP A 25 -23.95 21.49 4.05
CA ASP A 25 -23.04 21.42 2.92
C ASP A 25 -21.58 21.71 3.32
N HIS A 26 -21.38 22.71 4.18
CA HIS A 26 -20.04 22.99 4.73
C HIS A 26 -19.52 21.82 5.59
N ARG A 27 -20.36 21.27 6.48
CA ARG A 27 -20.04 20.09 7.29
C ARG A 27 -19.66 18.89 6.40
N ARG A 28 -20.43 18.65 5.33
CA ARG A 28 -20.15 17.57 4.36
C ARG A 28 -18.78 17.69 3.71
N ARG A 29 -18.41 18.90 3.27
CA ARG A 29 -17.11 19.17 2.64
C ARG A 29 -15.94 19.13 3.62
N GLY A 30 -16.19 19.46 4.87
CA GLY A 30 -15.18 19.53 5.92
C GLY A 30 -15.08 18.30 6.80
N LEU A 31 -15.63 17.15 6.40
CA LEU A 31 -15.56 15.91 7.17
C LEU A 31 -14.10 15.46 7.36
N PRO A 32 -13.64 15.30 8.62
CA PRO A 32 -12.27 14.89 8.90
C PRO A 32 -11.93 13.51 8.34
N GLU A 33 -12.90 12.60 8.25
CA GLU A 33 -12.76 11.25 7.70
C GLU A 33 -12.33 11.27 6.23
N VAL A 34 -12.74 12.28 5.45
CA VAL A 34 -12.31 12.43 4.04
C VAL A 34 -10.82 12.74 3.97
N THR A 35 -10.34 13.63 4.83
CA THR A 35 -8.91 13.98 4.89
C THR A 35 -8.08 12.83 5.44
N GLU A 36 -8.59 12.12 6.45
CA GLU A 36 -7.95 10.94 7.04
C GLU A 36 -7.81 9.82 6.00
N LEU A 37 -8.87 9.52 5.25
CA LEU A 37 -8.81 8.54 4.15
C LEU A 37 -7.78 8.89 3.10
N SER A 38 -7.76 10.14 2.65
CA SER A 38 -6.78 10.58 1.66
C SER A 38 -5.33 10.39 2.14
N ARG A 39 -5.06 10.63 3.44
CA ARG A 39 -3.74 10.38 4.03
C ARG A 39 -3.40 8.89 4.08
N LEU A 40 -4.37 8.03 4.45
CA LEU A 40 -4.18 6.59 4.48
C LEU A 40 -3.97 6.01 3.07
N GLU A 41 -4.67 6.55 2.06
CA GLU A 41 -4.48 6.17 0.64
C GLU A 41 -3.06 6.47 0.14
N VAL A 42 -2.51 7.64 0.51
CA VAL A 42 -1.11 7.97 0.19
C VAL A 42 -0.17 6.96 0.84
N ARG A 43 -0.39 6.65 2.14
CA ARG A 43 0.44 5.66 2.85
C ARG A 43 0.33 4.27 2.24
N ALA A 44 -0.87 3.86 1.81
CA ALA A 44 -1.08 2.58 1.13
C ALA A 44 -0.31 2.51 -0.20
N GLY A 45 -0.23 3.63 -0.92
CA GLY A 45 0.61 3.76 -2.12
C GLY A 45 2.09 3.55 -1.82
N GLU A 46 2.63 4.23 -0.79
CA GLU A 46 4.03 4.07 -0.37
C GLU A 46 4.38 2.63 0.03
N LEU A 47 3.49 1.97 0.80
CA LEU A 47 3.68 0.57 1.20
C LEU A 47 3.67 -0.37 0.00
N LYS A 48 2.76 -0.15 -0.94
CA LYS A 48 2.69 -0.93 -2.18
C LYS A 48 3.98 -0.80 -3.00
N ASP A 49 4.51 0.41 -3.11
CA ASP A 49 5.75 0.66 -3.84
C ASP A 49 6.95 -0.01 -3.13
N ALA A 50 7.01 0.07 -1.79
CA ALA A 50 8.02 -0.62 -1.00
C ALA A 50 7.95 -2.15 -1.18
N LEU A 51 6.76 -2.73 -1.15
CA LEU A 51 6.55 -4.17 -1.42
C LEU A 51 7.02 -4.58 -2.81
N ILE A 52 6.74 -3.78 -3.84
CA ILE A 52 7.19 -4.05 -5.21
C ILE A 52 8.72 -4.09 -5.28
N VAL A 53 9.40 -3.14 -4.61
CA VAL A 53 10.87 -3.10 -4.54
C VAL A 53 11.40 -4.35 -3.84
N THR A 54 10.90 -4.66 -2.65
CA THR A 54 11.34 -5.83 -1.86
C THR A 54 11.15 -7.14 -2.61
N VAL A 55 9.99 -7.36 -3.26
CA VAL A 55 9.71 -8.55 -4.07
C VAL A 55 10.63 -8.64 -5.29
N THR A 56 10.97 -7.50 -5.89
CA THR A 56 11.90 -7.46 -7.03
C THR A 56 13.31 -7.84 -6.59
N GLU A 57 13.78 -7.30 -5.47
CA GLU A 57 15.08 -7.61 -4.88
C GLU A 57 15.18 -9.09 -4.47
N LEU A 58 14.12 -9.65 -3.86
CA LEU A 58 14.04 -11.09 -3.56
C LEU A 58 14.15 -11.95 -4.82
N GLY A 59 13.49 -11.54 -5.91
CA GLY A 59 13.59 -12.23 -7.19
C GLY A 59 15.00 -12.19 -7.79
N ASP A 60 15.68 -11.05 -7.68
CA ASP A 60 17.07 -10.90 -8.15
C ASP A 60 18.01 -11.76 -7.31
N LEU A 61 17.88 -11.68 -5.98
CA LEU A 61 18.70 -12.43 -5.03
C LEU A 61 18.52 -13.95 -5.19
N SER A 62 17.30 -14.41 -5.43
CA SER A 62 17.02 -15.84 -5.71
C SER A 62 17.72 -16.32 -6.98
N ARG A 63 17.78 -15.49 -8.01
CA ARG A 63 18.52 -15.82 -9.25
C ARG A 63 20.04 -15.85 -9.01
N GLU A 64 20.55 -14.93 -8.20
CA GLU A 64 21.98 -14.87 -7.84
C GLU A 64 22.38 -16.08 -6.99
N GLN A 65 21.61 -16.41 -5.96
CA GLN A 65 21.80 -17.62 -5.16
C GLN A 65 21.81 -18.88 -6.02
N GLY A 66 20.84 -19.05 -6.92
CA GLY A 66 20.78 -20.20 -7.80
C GLY A 66 21.95 -20.27 -8.81
N ARG A 67 22.64 -19.15 -9.12
CA ARG A 67 23.88 -19.17 -9.90
C ARG A 67 25.05 -19.64 -9.03
N ALA A 68 25.19 -19.09 -7.83
CA ALA A 68 26.25 -19.45 -6.88
C ALA A 68 26.18 -20.94 -6.50
N GLU A 69 24.99 -21.46 -6.24
CA GLU A 69 24.78 -22.91 -5.97
C GLU A 69 25.23 -23.79 -7.14
N ARG A 70 24.92 -23.41 -8.39
CA ARG A 70 25.41 -24.14 -9.57
C ARG A 70 26.93 -24.10 -9.70
N ASP A 71 27.55 -22.99 -9.34
CA ASP A 71 29.01 -22.87 -9.37
C ASP A 71 29.66 -23.77 -8.31
N VAL A 72 29.07 -23.88 -7.10
CA VAL A 72 29.45 -24.87 -6.08
C VAL A 72 29.36 -26.28 -6.62
N ASP A 73 28.23 -26.65 -7.24
CA ASP A 73 28.01 -28.00 -7.78
C ASP A 73 28.99 -28.34 -8.90
N GLN A 74 29.35 -27.39 -9.75
CA GLN A 74 30.37 -27.57 -10.78
C GLN A 74 31.73 -27.89 -10.19
N VAL A 75 32.14 -27.14 -9.14
CA VAL A 75 33.41 -27.35 -8.45
C VAL A 75 33.41 -28.69 -7.74
N ARG A 76 32.34 -29.09 -7.05
CA ARG A 76 32.14 -30.40 -6.42
C ARG A 76 32.30 -31.55 -7.43
N THR A 77 31.59 -31.46 -8.54
CA THR A 77 31.68 -32.46 -9.62
C THR A 77 33.09 -32.59 -10.16
N ARG A 78 33.82 -31.47 -10.27
CA ARG A 78 35.23 -31.52 -10.73
C ARG A 78 36.14 -32.16 -9.71
N ILE A 79 35.97 -31.85 -8.42
CA ILE A 79 36.73 -32.51 -7.32
C ILE A 79 36.49 -34.01 -7.34
N GLU A 80 35.24 -34.47 -7.43
CA GLU A 80 34.88 -35.88 -7.46
C GLU A 80 35.51 -36.60 -8.65
N ARG A 81 35.46 -36.01 -9.83
CA ARG A 81 36.08 -36.54 -11.02
C ARG A 81 37.62 -36.67 -10.89
N ASP A 82 38.24 -35.62 -10.36
CA ASP A 82 39.71 -35.59 -10.24
C ASP A 82 40.20 -36.53 -9.12
N ARG A 83 39.41 -36.73 -8.05
CA ARG A 83 39.64 -37.78 -7.04
C ARG A 83 39.49 -39.17 -7.64
N ALA A 84 38.44 -39.45 -8.40
CA ALA A 84 38.23 -40.73 -9.04
C ALA A 84 39.38 -41.12 -10.00
N ARG A 85 39.96 -40.11 -10.70
CA ARG A 85 41.17 -40.34 -11.54
C ARG A 85 42.39 -40.68 -10.73
N LEU A 86 42.60 -40.08 -9.54
CA LEU A 86 43.66 -40.40 -8.59
C LEU A 86 43.49 -41.85 -8.08
N ASP A 87 42.28 -42.18 -7.60
CA ASP A 87 41.99 -43.48 -6.98
C ASP A 87 42.09 -44.65 -7.98
N ALA A 88 41.72 -44.40 -9.24
CA ALA A 88 41.85 -45.37 -10.32
C ALA A 88 43.29 -45.59 -10.81
N GLY A 89 44.30 -44.89 -10.25
CA GLY A 89 45.69 -45.00 -10.67
C GLY A 89 45.94 -44.58 -12.12
N GLN A 90 45.08 -43.75 -12.68
CA GLN A 90 45.20 -43.26 -14.07
C GLN A 90 46.33 -42.29 -14.31
N VAL A 91 46.97 -41.82 -13.22
CA VAL A 91 48.10 -40.89 -13.23
C VAL A 91 49.29 -41.63 -12.61
N SER A 92 50.30 -41.97 -13.43
CA SER A 92 51.47 -42.72 -12.98
C SER A 92 52.72 -41.88 -12.81
N ALA A 93 52.83 -40.72 -13.46
CA ALA A 93 53.96 -39.83 -13.33
C ALA A 93 53.88 -39.01 -12.02
N ALA A 94 54.93 -39.07 -11.19
CA ALA A 94 54.98 -38.39 -9.90
C ALA A 94 54.69 -36.85 -9.99
N ARG A 95 55.10 -36.23 -11.06
CA ARG A 95 54.83 -34.77 -11.29
C ARG A 95 53.36 -34.48 -11.59
N GLU A 96 52.72 -35.35 -12.38
CA GLU A 96 51.30 -35.21 -12.69
C GLU A 96 50.43 -35.51 -11.46
N LEU A 97 50.80 -36.47 -10.63
CA LEU A 97 50.14 -36.78 -9.38
C LEU A 97 50.18 -35.62 -8.40
N ALA A 98 51.35 -34.99 -8.21
CA ALA A 98 51.50 -33.81 -7.39
C ALA A 98 50.70 -32.62 -7.92
N SER A 99 50.63 -32.44 -9.25
CA SER A 99 49.83 -31.39 -9.89
C SER A 99 48.33 -31.60 -9.66
N LEU A 100 47.84 -32.83 -9.80
CA LEU A 100 46.43 -33.16 -9.62
C LEU A 100 46.00 -33.02 -8.15
N GLN A 101 46.87 -33.38 -7.20
CA GLN A 101 46.63 -33.16 -5.78
C GLN A 101 46.55 -31.68 -5.46
N SER A 102 47.47 -30.85 -5.95
CA SER A 102 47.43 -29.41 -5.77
C SER A 102 46.19 -28.77 -6.41
N GLU A 103 45.73 -29.30 -7.57
CA GLU A 103 44.46 -28.82 -8.20
C GLU A 103 43.26 -29.15 -7.31
N ILE A 104 43.14 -30.33 -6.74
CA ILE A 104 42.08 -30.73 -5.83
C ILE A 104 42.05 -29.79 -4.59
N GLU A 105 43.24 -29.50 -4.01
CA GLU A 105 43.34 -28.57 -2.88
C GLU A 105 42.86 -27.14 -3.24
N ASN A 106 43.22 -26.66 -4.43
CA ASN A 106 42.75 -25.37 -4.94
C ASN A 106 41.23 -25.36 -5.18
N LEU A 107 40.67 -26.46 -5.74
CA LEU A 107 39.25 -26.59 -5.93
C LEU A 107 38.47 -26.62 -4.59
N HIS A 108 39.03 -27.29 -3.55
CA HIS A 108 38.42 -27.22 -2.21
C HIS A 108 38.39 -25.83 -1.62
N ARG A 109 39.48 -25.08 -1.76
CA ARG A 109 39.47 -23.66 -1.34
C ARG A 109 38.40 -22.87 -2.09
N ARG A 110 38.39 -23.04 -3.42
CA ARG A 110 37.36 -22.38 -4.26
C ARG A 110 35.93 -22.77 -3.90
N GLN A 111 35.70 -24.05 -3.55
CA GLN A 111 34.41 -24.52 -3.06
C GLN A 111 34.02 -23.78 -1.77
N GLY A 112 34.94 -23.66 -0.80
CA GLY A 112 34.69 -22.93 0.45
C GLY A 112 34.32 -21.46 0.21
N ASP A 113 35.08 -20.77 -0.65
CA ASP A 113 34.80 -19.36 -1.01
C ASP A 113 33.39 -19.22 -1.65
N LEU A 114 32.99 -20.14 -2.51
CA LEU A 114 31.66 -20.12 -3.14
C LEU A 114 30.53 -20.47 -2.16
N GLU A 115 30.76 -21.40 -1.25
CA GLU A 115 29.80 -21.75 -0.19
C GLU A 115 29.58 -20.57 0.77
N GLU A 116 30.63 -19.79 1.07
CA GLU A 116 30.52 -18.57 1.84
C GLU A 116 29.64 -17.52 1.12
N VAL A 117 29.82 -17.34 -0.18
CA VAL A 117 28.93 -16.48 -1.00
C VAL A 117 27.47 -16.95 -0.95
N VAL A 118 27.22 -18.25 -1.03
CA VAL A 118 25.85 -18.80 -0.93
C VAL A 118 25.25 -18.46 0.43
N LEU A 119 26.01 -18.61 1.52
CA LEU A 119 25.55 -18.27 2.87
C LEU A 119 25.20 -16.79 3.01
N GLU A 120 26.07 -15.89 2.51
CA GLU A 120 25.80 -14.46 2.51
C GLU A 120 24.50 -14.11 1.74
N LEU A 121 24.27 -14.74 0.59
CA LEU A 121 23.05 -14.54 -0.19
C LEU A 121 21.83 -15.05 0.54
N MET A 122 21.93 -16.18 1.26
CA MET A 122 20.85 -16.72 2.09
C MET A 122 20.49 -15.79 3.25
N GLU A 123 21.48 -15.24 3.97
CA GLU A 123 21.26 -14.29 5.06
C GLU A 123 20.58 -13.00 4.58
N ARG A 124 21.02 -12.48 3.43
CA ARG A 124 20.36 -11.31 2.81
C ARG A 124 18.92 -11.61 2.41
N ARG A 125 18.67 -12.80 1.88
CA ARG A 125 17.33 -13.23 1.50
C ARG A 125 16.41 -13.35 2.72
N GLU A 126 16.87 -13.95 3.81
CA GLU A 126 16.09 -14.05 5.06
C GLU A 126 15.72 -12.66 5.61
N THR A 127 16.63 -11.71 5.51
CA THR A 127 16.38 -10.31 5.90
C THR A 127 15.29 -9.67 5.04
N LEU A 128 15.33 -9.87 3.72
CA LEU A 128 14.32 -9.33 2.81
C LEU A 128 12.96 -10.05 2.93
N ASP A 129 12.95 -11.35 3.17
CA ASP A 129 11.73 -12.14 3.45
C ASP A 129 11.05 -11.59 4.72
N SER A 130 11.81 -11.33 5.81
CA SER A 130 11.27 -10.70 7.02
C SER A 130 10.71 -9.30 6.76
N GLN A 131 11.41 -8.50 5.97
CA GLN A 131 10.94 -7.17 5.58
C GLN A 131 9.64 -7.22 4.76
N GLN A 132 9.51 -8.20 3.86
CA GLN A 132 8.29 -8.42 3.09
C GLN A 132 7.11 -8.76 4.00
N ASP A 133 7.31 -9.63 4.99
CA ASP A 133 6.29 -10.03 5.96
C ASP A 133 5.83 -8.83 6.82
N GLU A 134 6.77 -7.99 7.26
CA GLU A 134 6.47 -6.75 7.99
C GLU A 134 5.62 -5.78 7.15
N LEU A 135 6.04 -5.52 5.91
CA LEU A 135 5.32 -4.63 4.99
C LEU A 135 3.92 -5.16 4.66
N THR A 136 3.77 -6.47 4.49
CA THR A 136 2.49 -7.12 4.24
C THR A 136 1.56 -6.98 5.45
N THR A 137 2.08 -7.19 6.65
CA THR A 137 1.33 -7.00 7.90
C THR A 137 0.88 -5.54 8.08
N GLU A 138 1.76 -4.58 7.77
CA GLU A 138 1.42 -3.15 7.81
C GLU A 138 0.34 -2.80 6.78
N GLN A 139 0.41 -3.37 5.56
CA GLN A 139 -0.60 -3.18 4.52
C GLN A 139 -1.98 -3.70 4.94
N ASP A 140 -2.05 -4.88 5.56
CA ASP A 140 -3.29 -5.47 6.05
C ASP A 140 -3.91 -4.62 7.17
N ASN A 141 -3.08 -4.16 8.12
CA ASN A 141 -3.51 -3.27 9.20
C ASN A 141 -4.03 -1.94 8.66
N LEU A 142 -3.34 -1.36 7.68
CA LEU A 142 -3.76 -0.12 7.02
C LEU A 142 -5.08 -0.30 6.28
N GLY A 143 -5.27 -1.44 5.60
CA GLY A 143 -6.53 -1.80 4.95
C GLY A 143 -7.70 -1.85 5.94
N GLY A 144 -7.49 -2.41 7.12
CA GLY A 144 -8.48 -2.40 8.22
C GLY A 144 -8.82 -0.98 8.68
N GLN A 145 -7.81 -0.13 8.90
CA GLN A 145 -8.01 1.27 9.28
C GLN A 145 -8.80 2.06 8.21
N MET A 146 -8.45 1.88 6.95
CA MET A 146 -9.16 2.51 5.84
C MET A 146 -10.63 2.08 5.80
N ALA A 147 -10.93 0.82 6.01
CA ALA A 147 -12.31 0.32 6.06
C ALA A 147 -13.10 0.93 7.21
N GLU A 148 -12.52 1.05 8.40
CA GLU A 148 -13.15 1.68 9.55
C GLU A 148 -13.42 3.18 9.33
N VAL A 149 -12.44 3.92 8.78
CA VAL A 149 -12.60 5.35 8.49
C VAL A 149 -13.65 5.55 7.38
N ALA A 150 -13.65 4.70 6.35
CA ALA A 150 -14.66 4.73 5.29
C ALA A 150 -16.07 4.49 5.85
N ALA A 151 -16.25 3.54 6.75
CA ALA A 151 -17.54 3.27 7.39
C ALA A 151 -18.03 4.48 8.23
N ARG A 152 -17.12 5.15 8.98
CA ARG A 152 -17.46 6.38 9.73
C ARG A 152 -17.85 7.53 8.79
N ARG A 153 -17.11 7.71 7.70
CA ARG A 153 -17.43 8.71 6.66
C ARG A 153 -18.84 8.45 6.08
N ASP A 154 -19.12 7.22 5.71
CA ASP A 154 -20.38 6.86 5.07
C ASP A 154 -21.57 7.04 6.02
N ALA A 155 -21.41 6.71 7.30
CA ALA A 155 -22.40 6.97 8.34
C ALA A 155 -22.64 8.48 8.53
N ALA A 156 -21.58 9.28 8.57
CA ALA A 156 -21.67 10.74 8.67
C ALA A 156 -22.34 11.36 7.43
N PHE A 157 -22.04 10.86 6.24
CA PHE A 157 -22.73 11.31 5.01
C PHE A 157 -24.20 10.96 5.03
N ALA A 158 -24.58 9.75 5.44
CA ALA A 158 -25.98 9.35 5.54
C ALA A 158 -26.78 10.24 6.51
N GLU A 159 -26.18 10.58 7.68
CA GLU A 159 -26.80 11.50 8.63
C GLU A 159 -26.98 12.90 8.03
N ILE A 160 -25.97 13.45 7.35
CA ILE A 160 -26.02 14.77 6.71
C ILE A 160 -27.07 14.76 5.59
N ASP A 161 -27.13 13.71 4.78
CA ASP A 161 -28.08 13.58 3.67
C ASP A 161 -29.52 13.51 4.18
N GLU A 162 -29.78 12.81 5.30
CA GLU A 162 -31.08 12.79 5.96
C GLU A 162 -31.49 14.19 6.47
N GLN A 163 -30.57 14.89 7.15
CA GLN A 163 -30.81 16.24 7.64
C GLN A 163 -31.05 17.22 6.48
N THR A 164 -30.27 17.09 5.40
CA THR A 164 -30.43 17.92 4.19
C THR A 164 -31.78 17.70 3.51
N ALA A 165 -32.22 16.44 3.40
CA ALA A 165 -33.52 16.13 2.84
C ALA A 165 -34.67 16.74 3.67
N LYS A 166 -34.62 16.60 5.00
CA LYS A 166 -35.60 17.19 5.91
C LYS A 166 -35.66 18.72 5.80
N ALA A 167 -34.50 19.38 5.82
CA ALA A 167 -34.42 20.84 5.69
C ALA A 167 -34.92 21.31 4.32
N SER A 168 -34.62 20.57 3.25
CA SER A 168 -35.09 20.88 1.89
C SER A 168 -36.59 20.76 1.76
N ASP A 169 -37.21 19.69 2.33
CA ASP A 169 -38.64 19.48 2.33
C ASP A 169 -39.38 20.57 3.12
N GLN A 170 -38.84 20.95 4.29
CA GLN A 170 -39.36 22.06 5.10
C GLN A 170 -39.25 23.38 4.32
N ARG A 171 -38.11 23.64 3.67
CA ARG A 171 -37.95 24.84 2.82
C ARG A 171 -38.98 24.89 1.71
N ALA A 172 -39.21 23.79 1.01
CA ALA A 172 -40.21 23.71 -0.06
C ALA A 172 -41.64 23.98 0.47
N SER A 173 -41.98 23.44 1.64
CA SER A 173 -43.25 23.70 2.31
C SER A 173 -43.42 25.18 2.65
N VAL A 174 -42.47 25.80 3.32
CA VAL A 174 -42.51 27.23 3.69
C VAL A 174 -42.51 28.12 2.45
N ALA A 175 -41.73 27.79 1.42
CA ALA A 175 -41.71 28.53 0.15
C ALA A 175 -43.04 28.55 -0.55
N SER A 176 -43.83 27.49 -0.46
CA SER A 176 -45.18 27.41 -1.06
C SER A 176 -46.17 28.39 -0.42
N GLU A 177 -45.92 28.86 0.80
CA GLU A 177 -46.75 29.83 1.52
C GLU A 177 -46.34 31.29 1.25
N VAL A 178 -45.24 31.54 0.52
CA VAL A 178 -44.74 32.87 0.19
C VAL A 178 -45.21 33.24 -1.22
N PRO A 179 -45.73 34.48 -1.44
CA PRO A 179 -46.03 34.97 -2.78
C PRO A 179 -44.85 34.89 -3.74
N ALA A 180 -45.11 34.44 -4.98
CA ALA A 180 -44.03 34.07 -5.94
C ALA A 180 -43.08 35.27 -6.29
N ASP A 181 -43.60 36.49 -6.31
CA ASP A 181 -42.83 37.70 -6.57
C ASP A 181 -41.88 38.04 -5.43
N LEU A 182 -42.29 37.77 -4.19
CA LEU A 182 -41.40 37.95 -3.00
C LEU A 182 -40.40 36.85 -2.87
N LEU A 183 -40.77 35.59 -3.18
CA LEU A 183 -39.85 34.46 -3.19
C LEU A 183 -38.75 34.66 -4.24
N ALA A 184 -39.12 35.09 -5.46
CA ALA A 184 -38.14 35.39 -6.51
C ALA A 184 -37.15 36.50 -6.11
N LEU A 185 -37.61 37.53 -5.41
CA LEU A 185 -36.74 38.58 -4.88
C LEU A 185 -35.83 38.05 -3.77
N PHE A 186 -36.34 37.22 -2.87
CA PHE A 186 -35.57 36.57 -1.81
C PHE A 186 -34.45 35.70 -2.39
N ASP A 187 -34.75 34.87 -3.36
CA ASP A 187 -33.75 33.99 -4.00
C ASP A 187 -32.67 34.76 -4.82
N GLN A 188 -32.96 36.01 -5.26
CA GLN A 188 -31.96 36.87 -5.90
C GLN A 188 -30.98 37.53 -4.92
N ILE A 189 -31.39 37.73 -3.67
CA ILE A 189 -30.58 38.41 -2.65
C ILE A 189 -29.69 37.44 -1.87
N ARG A 190 -30.02 36.18 -1.90
CA ARG A 190 -29.30 35.06 -1.32
C ARG A 190 -28.00 34.78 -2.08
#